data_baaa05b5379e266a48160aa6f6cc91cb
#
_entry.id   baaa05b5379e266a48160aa6f6cc91cb
#
_cell.length_a   1.000
_cell.length_b   1.000
_cell.length_c   1.000
_cell.angle_alpha   90.00
_cell.angle_beta   90.00
_cell.angle_gamma   90.00
#
_symmetry.space_group_name_H-M   'P 1'
#
loop_
_entity.id
_entity.type
_entity.pdbx_description
1 polymer ?
#
loop_
_entity_poly.entity_id
_entity_poly.type
_entity_poly.pdbx_seq_one_letter_code
_entity_poly.pdbx_strand_id
1 'polypeptide(L)'
;MTDTQGKLVAIEDMQPGCWINMLAPTKEEIDKVCKMTGTERDFITAALDEEERPRIESEDGCTLVLTDIPVVESTTDSTYSFMFSTMPMGIIVCKDCVVTVCLKKNQLIKDFLDNRVKTFATYKKNRFILQLMYRNATYYLQYLRQIDKISHNIENEVHKSMKNKELILLLSLEKSLVYFSTSLKSNEIVLEKLLKYNYDNLSIRKYPDDEDLLEDVIIENKQAIEMANIYSNILSGTMDAFASIISNNLNIVMKFLAAMTIVMAIPTMISGFFGMNVPVPFAQLSWAFYLICGGTAIICAIVVLILYKKKMF
;
A
#
# COMPACT_ATOMS: atom_id res chain seq x y z
N MET A 1 6.58 0.93 -33.85
CA MET A 1 6.71 -0.41 -34.42
C MET A 1 8.13 -0.93 -34.16
N THR A 2 8.33 -2.23 -33.99
CA THR A 2 9.69 -2.79 -33.88
C THR A 2 10.29 -3.02 -35.27
N ASP A 3 11.56 -2.63 -35.43
CA ASP A 3 12.34 -2.88 -36.63
C ASP A 3 12.85 -4.33 -36.74
N THR A 4 13.61 -4.64 -37.77
CA THR A 4 14.20 -5.97 -38.00
C THR A 4 15.24 -6.37 -36.94
N GLN A 5 15.76 -5.41 -36.17
CA GLN A 5 16.70 -5.62 -35.07
C GLN A 5 15.99 -5.72 -33.70
N GLY A 6 14.64 -5.63 -33.67
CA GLY A 6 13.84 -5.67 -32.46
C GLY A 6 13.83 -4.36 -31.65
N LYS A 7 14.28 -3.25 -32.22
CA LYS A 7 14.20 -1.94 -31.60
C LYS A 7 12.89 -1.24 -31.93
N LEU A 8 12.29 -0.60 -30.96
CA LEU A 8 11.10 0.21 -31.15
C LEU A 8 11.45 1.51 -31.87
N VAL A 9 10.80 1.75 -33.01
CA VAL A 9 10.95 2.95 -33.82
C VAL A 9 9.60 3.64 -33.94
N ALA A 10 9.58 4.96 -33.80
CA ALA A 10 8.39 5.76 -34.07
C ALA A 10 8.08 5.77 -35.58
N ILE A 11 6.81 5.64 -35.91
CA ILE A 11 6.29 5.69 -37.27
C ILE A 11 5.22 6.79 -37.37
N GLU A 12 5.11 7.48 -38.48
CA GLU A 12 4.11 8.54 -38.68
C GLU A 12 2.75 7.98 -39.10
N ASP A 13 2.74 6.92 -39.91
CA ASP A 13 1.53 6.30 -40.43
C ASP A 13 1.32 4.91 -39.81
N MET A 14 0.02 4.54 -39.64
CA MET A 14 -0.35 3.23 -39.15
C MET A 14 0.07 2.13 -40.15
N GLN A 15 0.80 1.14 -39.65
CA GLN A 15 1.23 -0.04 -40.42
C GLN A 15 0.84 -1.32 -39.66
N PRO A 16 0.59 -2.44 -40.39
CA PRO A 16 0.31 -3.71 -39.73
C PRO A 16 1.40 -4.12 -38.74
N GLY A 17 0.98 -4.48 -37.52
CA GLY A 17 1.88 -4.83 -36.41
C GLY A 17 2.42 -3.61 -35.65
N CYS A 18 1.85 -2.42 -35.82
CA CYS A 18 2.21 -1.25 -35.03
C CYS A 18 1.62 -1.31 -33.60
N TRP A 19 2.20 -0.52 -32.72
CA TRP A 19 1.71 -0.25 -31.39
C TRP A 19 1.36 1.23 -31.24
N ILE A 20 0.14 1.52 -30.78
CA ILE A 20 -0.35 2.86 -30.47
C ILE A 20 -0.39 2.97 -28.94
N ASN A 21 0.35 3.92 -28.37
CA ASN A 21 0.32 4.17 -26.93
C ASN A 21 -0.40 5.47 -26.63
N MET A 22 -1.52 5.40 -25.93
CA MET A 22 -2.35 6.54 -25.54
C MET A 22 -2.14 6.83 -24.06
N LEU A 23 -1.72 8.05 -23.75
CA LEU A 23 -1.50 8.51 -22.39
C LEU A 23 -2.37 9.75 -22.13
N ALA A 24 -3.35 9.63 -21.23
CA ALA A 24 -4.33 10.69 -20.94
C ALA A 24 -4.88 11.34 -22.24
N PRO A 25 -5.44 10.55 -23.17
CA PRO A 25 -5.79 11.04 -24.48
C PRO A 25 -6.94 12.07 -24.43
N THR A 26 -6.90 13.03 -25.33
CA THR A 26 -8.00 13.97 -25.55
C THR A 26 -9.14 13.29 -26.32
N LYS A 27 -10.33 13.89 -26.28
CA LYS A 27 -11.49 13.37 -27.04
C LYS A 27 -11.20 13.25 -28.54
N GLU A 28 -10.45 14.20 -29.09
CA GLU A 28 -10.07 14.22 -30.51
C GLU A 28 -9.09 13.09 -30.86
N GLU A 29 -8.14 12.79 -29.98
CA GLU A 29 -7.21 11.66 -30.13
C GLU A 29 -7.95 10.32 -30.05
N ILE A 30 -8.91 10.18 -29.13
CA ILE A 30 -9.77 9.01 -29.01
C ILE A 30 -10.53 8.80 -30.33
N ASP A 31 -11.23 9.83 -30.84
CA ASP A 31 -12.01 9.74 -32.08
C ASP A 31 -11.13 9.42 -33.30
N LYS A 32 -9.89 9.94 -33.32
CA LYS A 32 -8.92 9.63 -34.38
C LYS A 32 -8.52 8.14 -34.32
N VAL A 33 -8.18 7.62 -33.15
CA VAL A 33 -7.75 6.22 -33.00
C VAL A 33 -8.92 5.27 -33.30
N CYS A 34 -10.15 5.56 -32.83
CA CYS A 34 -11.33 4.77 -33.16
C CYS A 34 -11.56 4.67 -34.68
N LYS A 35 -11.43 5.78 -35.41
CA LYS A 35 -11.57 5.78 -36.88
C LYS A 35 -10.47 5.01 -37.59
N MET A 36 -9.23 5.03 -37.06
CA MET A 36 -8.07 4.34 -37.65
C MET A 36 -8.08 2.84 -37.41
N THR A 37 -8.54 2.41 -36.23
CA THR A 37 -8.42 1.02 -35.78
C THR A 37 -9.73 0.22 -35.87
N GLY A 38 -10.87 0.91 -36.00
CA GLY A 38 -12.20 0.32 -35.92
C GLY A 38 -12.62 -0.03 -34.49
N THR A 39 -11.87 0.41 -33.49
CA THR A 39 -12.17 0.14 -32.07
C THR A 39 -13.32 1.00 -31.58
N GLU A 40 -14.18 0.45 -30.76
CA GLU A 40 -15.21 1.21 -30.07
C GLU A 40 -14.65 2.22 -29.10
N ARG A 41 -15.35 3.34 -28.96
CA ARG A 41 -14.93 4.42 -28.05
C ARG A 41 -14.94 3.94 -26.60
N ASP A 42 -15.89 3.11 -26.23
CA ASP A 42 -16.08 2.60 -24.87
C ASP A 42 -14.87 1.75 -24.40
N PHE A 43 -14.20 1.03 -25.32
CA PHE A 43 -12.97 0.31 -25.01
C PHE A 43 -11.82 1.24 -24.58
N ILE A 44 -11.73 2.42 -25.19
CA ILE A 44 -10.69 3.39 -24.83
C ILE A 44 -11.08 4.11 -23.54
N THR A 45 -12.35 4.51 -23.39
CA THR A 45 -12.81 5.28 -22.22
C THR A 45 -12.85 4.44 -20.96
N ALA A 46 -13.10 3.13 -21.04
CA ALA A 46 -13.01 2.21 -19.90
C ALA A 46 -11.65 2.24 -19.22
N ALA A 47 -10.56 2.36 -19.98
CA ALA A 47 -9.20 2.44 -19.41
C ALA A 47 -8.87 3.82 -18.78
N LEU A 48 -9.75 4.79 -18.90
CA LEU A 48 -9.61 6.15 -18.36
C LEU A 48 -10.45 6.37 -17.10
N ASP A 49 -11.26 5.39 -16.71
CA ASP A 49 -12.02 5.41 -15.46
C ASP A 49 -11.21 4.67 -14.36
N GLU A 50 -10.79 5.39 -13.32
CA GLU A 50 -9.99 4.81 -12.23
C GLU A 50 -10.74 3.73 -11.43
N GLU A 51 -12.08 3.68 -11.50
CA GLU A 51 -12.92 2.69 -10.78
C GLU A 51 -13.29 1.47 -11.66
N GLU A 52 -12.85 1.45 -12.91
CA GLU A 52 -13.19 0.38 -13.84
C GLU A 52 -12.51 -0.95 -13.46
N ARG A 53 -13.23 -2.06 -13.68
CA ARG A 53 -12.76 -3.38 -13.25
C ARG A 53 -12.06 -4.15 -14.36
N PRO A 54 -10.97 -4.87 -14.06
CA PRO A 54 -10.31 -5.77 -15.00
C PRO A 54 -11.28 -6.78 -15.63
N ARG A 55 -11.28 -6.85 -16.96
CA ARG A 55 -12.13 -7.75 -17.76
C ARG A 55 -11.59 -7.94 -19.18
N ILE A 56 -12.18 -8.87 -19.91
CA ILE A 56 -11.95 -9.07 -21.34
C ILE A 56 -13.29 -8.94 -22.04
N GLU A 57 -13.31 -8.16 -23.11
CA GLU A 57 -14.44 -7.96 -24.00
C GLU A 57 -13.98 -8.03 -25.46
N SER A 58 -14.80 -8.61 -26.33
CA SER A 58 -14.53 -8.64 -27.78
C SER A 58 -15.75 -8.14 -28.52
N GLU A 59 -15.55 -7.16 -29.38
CA GLU A 59 -16.58 -6.55 -30.20
C GLU A 59 -15.94 -6.00 -31.48
N ASP A 60 -16.65 -6.10 -32.61
CA ASP A 60 -16.26 -5.59 -33.94
C ASP A 60 -14.82 -5.98 -34.39
N GLY A 61 -14.38 -7.19 -34.04
CA GLY A 61 -13.05 -7.67 -34.40
C GLY A 61 -11.91 -7.04 -33.60
N CYS A 62 -12.20 -6.34 -32.51
CA CYS A 62 -11.22 -5.89 -31.51
C CYS A 62 -11.47 -6.58 -30.18
N THR A 63 -10.42 -6.85 -29.44
CA THR A 63 -10.51 -7.41 -28.08
C THR A 63 -9.87 -6.46 -27.09
N LEU A 64 -10.66 -5.98 -26.12
CA LEU A 64 -10.17 -5.24 -24.96
C LEU A 64 -9.74 -6.22 -23.88
N VAL A 65 -8.52 -6.05 -23.39
CA VAL A 65 -8.04 -6.65 -22.13
C VAL A 65 -7.77 -5.51 -21.17
N LEU A 66 -8.65 -5.35 -20.20
CA LEU A 66 -8.49 -4.37 -19.13
C LEU A 66 -7.82 -5.03 -17.94
N THR A 67 -6.75 -4.44 -17.43
CA THR A 67 -5.96 -4.96 -16.31
C THR A 67 -5.54 -3.81 -15.40
N ASP A 68 -5.43 -4.05 -14.11
CA ASP A 68 -4.90 -3.07 -13.17
C ASP A 68 -3.38 -3.15 -13.12
N ILE A 69 -2.75 -1.98 -13.11
CA ILE A 69 -1.30 -1.85 -12.95
C ILE A 69 -0.96 -1.09 -11.67
N PRO A 70 0.15 -1.44 -11.00
CA PRO A 70 0.58 -0.73 -9.80
C PRO A 70 1.25 0.58 -10.17
N VAL A 71 0.94 1.62 -9.41
CA VAL A 71 1.52 2.95 -9.57
C VAL A 71 2.04 3.47 -8.24
N VAL A 72 3.04 4.35 -8.32
CA VAL A 72 3.59 5.04 -7.15
C VAL A 72 3.19 6.50 -7.26
N GLU A 73 2.40 6.97 -6.33
CA GLU A 73 2.01 8.37 -6.22
C GLU A 73 2.95 9.09 -5.27
N SER A 74 3.59 10.17 -5.76
CA SER A 74 4.36 11.08 -4.90
C SER A 74 3.40 12.10 -4.31
N THR A 75 3.18 12.10 -3.01
CA THR A 75 2.46 13.16 -2.30
C THR A 75 3.42 14.29 -1.96
N THR A 76 2.99 15.54 -2.14
CA THR A 76 3.79 16.76 -1.97
C THR A 76 4.06 17.11 -0.51
N ASP A 77 3.45 16.41 0.45
CA ASP A 77 3.59 16.67 1.88
C ASP A 77 4.47 15.62 2.57
N SER A 78 5.68 16.09 2.94
CA SER A 78 6.59 15.54 3.95
C SER A 78 7.24 14.16 3.70
N THR A 79 8.41 14.04 4.16
CA THR A 79 9.48 13.04 4.37
C THR A 79 9.23 11.52 4.09
N TYR A 80 7.98 11.07 3.84
CA TYR A 80 7.61 9.69 3.51
C TYR A 80 6.42 9.65 2.54
N SER A 81 6.55 10.24 1.38
CA SER A 81 5.45 10.55 0.47
C SER A 81 5.29 9.57 -0.69
N PHE A 82 5.41 8.28 -0.45
CA PHE A 82 5.10 7.30 -1.48
C PHE A 82 3.86 6.51 -1.07
N MET A 83 2.77 6.73 -1.77
CA MET A 83 1.57 5.90 -1.68
C MET A 83 1.56 4.98 -2.90
N PHE A 84 1.41 3.69 -2.64
CA PHE A 84 1.23 2.73 -3.72
C PHE A 84 -0.27 2.58 -3.96
N SER A 85 -0.68 2.76 -5.20
CA SER A 85 -2.06 2.59 -5.65
C SER A 85 -2.12 1.74 -6.93
N THR A 86 -3.28 1.56 -7.47
CA THR A 86 -3.49 0.86 -8.74
C THR A 86 -4.32 1.73 -9.67
N MET A 87 -4.12 1.55 -10.98
CA MET A 87 -4.95 2.16 -12.00
C MET A 87 -5.20 1.18 -13.15
N PRO A 88 -6.33 1.30 -13.86
CA PRO A 88 -6.59 0.48 -15.03
C PRO A 88 -5.65 0.83 -16.19
N MET A 89 -5.32 -0.19 -16.96
CA MET A 89 -4.64 -0.11 -18.24
C MET A 89 -5.43 -0.92 -19.26
N GLY A 90 -5.88 -0.28 -20.32
CA GLY A 90 -6.52 -0.93 -21.45
C GLY A 90 -5.48 -1.41 -22.46
N ILE A 91 -5.60 -2.66 -22.88
CA ILE A 91 -4.83 -3.25 -23.98
C ILE A 91 -5.86 -3.69 -25.03
N ILE A 92 -5.94 -2.99 -26.13
CA ILE A 92 -6.90 -3.29 -27.20
C ILE A 92 -6.17 -3.94 -28.35
N VAL A 93 -6.60 -5.14 -28.72
CA VAL A 93 -6.00 -5.94 -29.78
C VAL A 93 -6.89 -5.89 -31.01
N CYS A 94 -6.47 -5.19 -32.02
CA CYS A 94 -7.16 -5.11 -33.29
C CYS A 94 -6.45 -5.96 -34.35
N LYS A 95 -7.03 -6.07 -35.54
CA LYS A 95 -6.49 -6.88 -36.63
C LYS A 95 -5.04 -6.51 -36.98
N ASP A 96 -4.72 -5.21 -37.05
CA ASP A 96 -3.45 -4.74 -37.55
C ASP A 96 -2.57 -4.03 -36.50
N CYS A 97 -3.07 -3.82 -35.28
CA CYS A 97 -2.33 -3.09 -34.25
C CYS A 97 -2.69 -3.54 -32.83
N VAL A 98 -1.89 -3.10 -31.88
CA VAL A 98 -2.19 -3.12 -30.44
C VAL A 98 -2.26 -1.68 -29.96
N VAL A 99 -3.30 -1.34 -29.22
CA VAL A 99 -3.45 -0.02 -28.57
C VAL A 99 -3.34 -0.21 -27.07
N THR A 100 -2.47 0.55 -26.42
CA THR A 100 -2.44 0.64 -24.95
C THR A 100 -2.94 2.00 -24.50
N VAL A 101 -3.80 2.00 -23.49
CA VAL A 101 -4.44 3.21 -22.94
C VAL A 101 -4.19 3.28 -21.45
N CYS A 102 -3.67 4.40 -20.97
CA CYS A 102 -3.45 4.67 -19.55
C CYS A 102 -3.80 6.11 -19.21
N LEU A 103 -4.28 6.34 -17.99
CA LEU A 103 -4.56 7.68 -17.49
C LEU A 103 -3.29 8.46 -17.10
N LYS A 104 -2.31 7.79 -16.50
CA LYS A 104 -1.06 8.39 -16.00
C LYS A 104 0.17 7.69 -16.57
N LYS A 105 1.30 8.42 -16.64
CA LYS A 105 2.60 7.81 -16.96
C LYS A 105 2.94 6.72 -15.97
N ASN A 106 3.41 5.58 -16.48
CA ASN A 106 3.80 4.45 -15.65
C ASN A 106 5.13 3.85 -16.13
N GLN A 107 5.82 3.18 -15.21
CA GLN A 107 7.13 2.62 -15.47
C GLN A 107 7.04 1.38 -16.38
N LEU A 108 5.91 0.65 -16.34
CA LEU A 108 5.69 -0.54 -17.17
C LEU A 108 5.79 -0.19 -18.67
N ILE A 109 4.99 0.77 -19.14
CA ILE A 109 5.02 1.22 -20.54
C ILE A 109 6.38 1.83 -20.90
N LYS A 110 6.99 2.58 -19.97
CA LYS A 110 8.31 3.18 -20.18
C LYS A 110 9.39 2.14 -20.46
N ASP A 111 9.36 0.98 -19.82
CA ASP A 111 10.35 -0.08 -20.08
C ASP A 111 10.29 -0.59 -21.52
N PHE A 112 9.09 -0.66 -22.12
CA PHE A 112 8.93 -1.02 -23.53
C PHE A 112 9.42 0.12 -24.45
N LEU A 113 9.07 1.37 -24.14
CA LEU A 113 9.51 2.53 -24.90
C LEU A 113 11.03 2.70 -24.89
N ASP A 114 11.67 2.42 -23.75
CA ASP A 114 13.12 2.49 -23.56
C ASP A 114 13.86 1.24 -24.11
N ASN A 115 13.17 0.30 -24.77
CA ASN A 115 13.75 -0.95 -25.29
C ASN A 115 14.44 -1.82 -24.19
N ARG A 116 13.92 -1.79 -22.95
CA ARG A 116 14.47 -2.59 -21.84
C ARG A 116 13.95 -4.03 -21.83
N VAL A 117 12.89 -4.31 -22.59
CA VAL A 117 12.29 -5.64 -22.70
C VAL A 117 12.95 -6.41 -23.83
N LYS A 118 13.61 -7.51 -23.49
CA LYS A 118 14.29 -8.38 -24.49
C LYS A 118 13.25 -9.13 -25.31
N THR A 119 13.60 -9.43 -26.58
CA THR A 119 12.76 -10.22 -27.51
C THR A 119 11.37 -9.63 -27.78
N PHE A 120 11.21 -8.32 -27.55
CA PHE A 120 9.98 -7.59 -27.79
C PHE A 120 9.75 -7.36 -29.29
N ALA A 121 8.52 -7.65 -29.75
CA ALA A 121 8.12 -7.41 -31.13
C ALA A 121 6.63 -7.02 -31.20
N THR A 122 6.33 -5.83 -31.72
CA THR A 122 4.97 -5.28 -31.76
C THR A 122 4.04 -6.10 -32.67
N TYR A 123 4.56 -6.73 -33.72
CA TYR A 123 3.80 -7.57 -34.64
C TYR A 123 3.41 -8.94 -34.04
N LYS A 124 4.11 -9.41 -32.98
CA LYS A 124 3.74 -10.60 -32.20
C LYS A 124 2.75 -10.23 -31.09
N LYS A 125 1.53 -9.87 -31.47
CA LYS A 125 0.52 -9.27 -30.59
C LYS A 125 0.28 -10.10 -29.31
N ASN A 126 0.05 -11.41 -29.42
CA ASN A 126 -0.16 -12.29 -28.26
C ASN A 126 1.01 -12.23 -27.29
N ARG A 127 2.23 -12.42 -27.79
CA ARG A 127 3.44 -12.36 -26.97
C ARG A 127 3.66 -10.98 -26.34
N PHE A 128 3.36 -9.90 -27.06
CA PHE A 128 3.45 -8.54 -26.55
C PHE A 128 2.53 -8.32 -25.34
N ILE A 129 1.27 -8.76 -25.41
CA ILE A 129 0.32 -8.63 -24.31
C ILE A 129 0.78 -9.45 -23.11
N LEU A 130 1.22 -10.67 -23.32
CA LEU A 130 1.74 -11.51 -22.25
C LEU A 130 3.00 -10.92 -21.60
N GLN A 131 3.88 -10.31 -22.38
CA GLN A 131 5.03 -9.58 -21.84
C GLN A 131 4.61 -8.35 -21.03
N LEU A 132 3.56 -7.61 -21.43
CA LEU A 132 2.98 -6.53 -20.63
C LEU A 132 2.46 -7.07 -19.30
N MET A 133 1.69 -8.16 -19.31
CA MET A 133 1.13 -8.78 -18.11
C MET A 133 2.22 -9.36 -17.20
N TYR A 134 3.24 -9.99 -17.76
CA TYR A 134 4.39 -10.49 -17.00
C TYR A 134 5.12 -9.35 -16.28
N ARG A 135 5.38 -8.27 -17.00
CA ARG A 135 5.98 -7.06 -16.41
C ARG A 135 5.09 -6.45 -15.34
N ASN A 136 3.79 -6.44 -15.56
CA ASN A 136 2.82 -5.99 -14.56
C ASN A 136 2.95 -6.77 -13.25
N ALA A 137 2.90 -8.10 -13.30
CA ALA A 137 3.08 -8.97 -12.12
C ALA A 137 4.46 -8.73 -11.45
N THR A 138 5.52 -8.59 -12.25
CA THR A 138 6.86 -8.27 -11.74
C THR A 138 6.91 -6.94 -10.98
N TYR A 139 6.21 -5.89 -11.46
CA TYR A 139 6.13 -4.60 -10.76
C TYR A 139 5.34 -4.70 -9.46
N TYR A 140 4.24 -5.47 -9.42
CA TYR A 140 3.55 -5.74 -8.15
C TYR A 140 4.48 -6.38 -7.13
N LEU A 141 5.22 -7.43 -7.51
CA LEU A 141 6.19 -8.10 -6.63
C LEU A 141 7.30 -7.14 -6.16
N GLN A 142 7.78 -6.28 -7.04
CA GLN A 142 8.80 -5.30 -6.71
C GLN A 142 8.29 -4.26 -5.71
N TYR A 143 7.08 -3.74 -5.90
CA TYR A 143 6.49 -2.77 -4.99
C TYR A 143 6.07 -3.40 -3.65
N LEU A 144 5.60 -4.63 -3.65
CA LEU A 144 5.34 -5.38 -2.42
C LEU A 144 6.60 -5.51 -1.54
N ARG A 145 7.75 -5.84 -2.15
CA ARG A 145 9.04 -5.86 -1.44
C ARG A 145 9.47 -4.47 -0.93
N GLN A 146 9.12 -3.41 -1.64
CA GLN A 146 9.38 -2.05 -1.17
C GLN A 146 8.48 -1.70 0.02
N ILE A 147 7.20 -2.05 -0.02
CA ILE A 147 6.25 -1.86 1.09
C ILE A 147 6.76 -2.57 2.34
N ASP A 148 7.17 -3.84 2.22
CA ASP A 148 7.73 -4.63 3.31
C ASP A 148 8.96 -3.95 3.94
N LYS A 149 9.90 -3.50 3.11
CA LYS A 149 11.09 -2.78 3.58
C LYS A 149 10.75 -1.46 4.29
N ILE A 150 9.78 -0.70 3.76
CA ILE A 150 9.33 0.56 4.37
C ILE A 150 8.64 0.28 5.70
N SER A 151 7.75 -0.71 5.76
CA SER A 151 7.07 -1.15 6.98
C SER A 151 8.06 -1.51 8.08
N HIS A 152 9.05 -2.34 7.77
CA HIS A 152 10.08 -2.73 8.74
C HIS A 152 10.90 -1.54 9.27
N ASN A 153 11.20 -0.55 8.43
CA ASN A 153 11.88 0.67 8.87
C ASN A 153 11.02 1.49 9.82
N ILE A 154 9.72 1.62 9.51
CA ILE A 154 8.77 2.34 10.37
C ILE A 154 8.60 1.63 11.71
N GLU A 155 8.50 0.30 11.74
CA GLU A 155 8.44 -0.49 12.97
C GLU A 155 9.61 -0.18 13.91
N ASN A 156 10.82 -0.14 13.38
CA ASN A 156 12.01 0.19 14.15
C ASN A 156 12.00 1.63 14.69
N GLU A 157 11.37 2.57 14.00
CA GLU A 157 11.21 3.95 14.47
C GLU A 157 10.10 4.09 15.53
N VAL A 158 8.98 3.40 15.37
CA VAL A 158 7.89 3.38 16.36
C VAL A 158 8.38 2.84 17.70
N HIS A 159 9.21 1.79 17.71
CA HIS A 159 9.83 1.29 18.94
C HIS A 159 10.66 2.36 19.68
N LYS A 160 11.20 3.35 18.98
CA LYS A 160 12.04 4.41 19.57
C LYS A 160 11.26 5.63 20.01
N SER A 161 10.25 6.05 19.27
CA SER A 161 9.63 7.38 19.46
C SER A 161 8.12 7.42 19.58
N MET A 162 7.38 6.36 19.24
CA MET A 162 5.90 6.23 19.37
C MET A 162 5.11 7.45 18.91
N LYS A 163 5.44 8.03 17.74
CA LYS A 163 4.71 9.20 17.22
C LYS A 163 3.53 8.74 16.37
N ASN A 164 2.46 9.51 16.39
CA ASN A 164 1.26 9.26 15.59
C ASN A 164 1.55 9.22 14.07
N LYS A 165 2.60 9.91 13.63
CA LYS A 165 2.98 9.99 12.23
C LYS A 165 3.36 8.62 11.65
N GLU A 166 4.12 7.83 12.40
CA GLU A 166 4.56 6.50 11.99
C GLU A 166 3.36 5.53 11.85
N LEU A 167 2.39 5.64 12.76
CA LEU A 167 1.15 4.85 12.69
C LEU A 167 0.29 5.21 11.47
N ILE A 168 0.21 6.49 11.12
CA ILE A 168 -0.51 6.95 9.91
C ILE A 168 0.16 6.39 8.65
N LEU A 169 1.50 6.32 8.64
CA LEU A 169 2.24 5.72 7.52
C LEU A 169 1.96 4.22 7.39
N LEU A 170 1.95 3.46 8.50
CA LEU A 170 1.59 2.04 8.46
C LEU A 170 0.17 1.83 7.93
N LEU A 171 -0.80 2.67 8.34
CA LEU A 171 -2.16 2.66 7.79
C LEU A 171 -2.19 2.93 6.28
N SER A 172 -1.35 3.83 5.77
CA SER A 172 -1.29 4.10 4.33
C SER A 172 -0.70 2.93 3.54
N LEU A 173 0.29 2.22 4.12
CA LEU A 173 0.83 0.99 3.54
C LEU A 173 -0.20 -0.15 3.55
N GLU A 174 -0.98 -0.28 4.62
CA GLU A 174 -2.08 -1.26 4.69
C GLU A 174 -3.12 -1.02 3.59
N LYS A 175 -3.55 0.24 3.37
CA LYS A 175 -4.43 0.59 2.25
C LYS A 175 -3.82 0.20 0.90
N SER A 176 -2.52 0.44 0.70
CA SER A 176 -1.82 0.06 -0.53
C SER A 176 -1.86 -1.46 -0.75
N LEU A 177 -1.67 -2.26 0.30
CA LEU A 177 -1.75 -3.73 0.23
C LEU A 177 -3.17 -4.21 -0.11
N VAL A 178 -4.20 -3.54 0.41
CA VAL A 178 -5.61 -3.83 0.07
C VAL A 178 -5.87 -3.55 -1.40
N TYR A 179 -5.44 -2.41 -1.93
CA TYR A 179 -5.54 -2.11 -3.37
C TYR A 179 -4.83 -3.15 -4.21
N PHE A 180 -3.59 -3.49 -3.88
CA PHE A 180 -2.82 -4.49 -4.60
C PHE A 180 -3.48 -5.86 -4.57
N SER A 181 -3.93 -6.33 -3.41
CA SER A 181 -4.61 -7.63 -3.27
C SER A 181 -5.89 -7.68 -4.11
N THR A 182 -6.67 -6.59 -4.13
CA THR A 182 -7.92 -6.50 -4.90
C THR A 182 -7.64 -6.51 -6.39
N SER A 183 -6.73 -5.68 -6.85
CA SER A 183 -6.36 -5.58 -8.28
C SER A 183 -5.71 -6.86 -8.81
N LEU A 184 -4.80 -7.47 -8.03
CA LEU A 184 -4.17 -8.74 -8.42
C LEU A 184 -5.18 -9.89 -8.55
N LYS A 185 -6.19 -9.98 -7.65
CA LYS A 185 -7.27 -10.97 -7.76
C LYS A 185 -8.17 -10.71 -8.98
N SER A 186 -8.43 -9.46 -9.31
CA SER A 186 -9.17 -9.09 -10.52
C SER A 186 -8.37 -9.43 -11.79
N ASN A 187 -7.06 -9.16 -11.79
CA ASN A 187 -6.16 -9.55 -12.87
C ASN A 187 -6.06 -11.07 -13.04
N GLU A 188 -6.09 -11.85 -11.94
CA GLU A 188 -6.11 -13.31 -11.98
C GLU A 188 -7.29 -13.84 -12.81
N ILE A 189 -8.48 -13.25 -12.62
CA ILE A 189 -9.68 -13.62 -13.39
C ILE A 189 -9.47 -13.37 -14.90
N VAL A 190 -8.82 -12.25 -15.26
CA VAL A 190 -8.48 -11.95 -16.65
C VAL A 190 -7.50 -12.98 -17.21
N LEU A 191 -6.44 -13.32 -16.49
CA LEU A 191 -5.45 -14.31 -16.88
C LEU A 191 -6.07 -15.71 -17.05
N GLU A 192 -6.95 -16.12 -16.14
CA GLU A 192 -7.66 -17.38 -16.24
C GLU A 192 -8.59 -17.45 -17.47
N LYS A 193 -9.25 -16.32 -17.80
CA LYS A 193 -10.07 -16.23 -19.03
C LYS A 193 -9.20 -16.35 -20.27
N LEU A 194 -8.03 -15.69 -20.31
CA LEU A 194 -7.07 -15.82 -21.42
C LEU A 194 -6.56 -17.26 -21.60
N LEU A 195 -6.42 -18.01 -20.51
CA LEU A 195 -6.05 -19.42 -20.56
C LEU A 195 -7.18 -20.30 -21.09
N LYS A 196 -8.43 -19.99 -20.78
CA LYS A 196 -9.60 -20.86 -21.12
C LYS A 196 -10.19 -20.57 -22.48
N TYR A 197 -10.20 -19.34 -22.94
CA TYR A 197 -10.92 -18.89 -24.12
C TYR A 197 -10.01 -18.26 -25.17
N ASN A 198 -10.38 -18.43 -26.43
CA ASN A 198 -9.80 -17.69 -27.54
C ASN A 198 -10.72 -16.51 -27.87
N TYR A 199 -10.15 -15.36 -28.14
CA TYR A 199 -10.85 -14.12 -28.48
C TYR A 199 -10.46 -13.66 -29.89
N ASP A 200 -11.22 -12.76 -30.44
CA ASP A 200 -10.94 -12.13 -31.73
C ASP A 200 -9.55 -11.47 -31.71
N ASN A 201 -8.72 -11.81 -32.69
CA ASN A 201 -7.33 -11.35 -32.82
C ASN A 201 -6.41 -11.68 -31.61
N LEU A 202 -6.88 -12.42 -30.60
CA LEU A 202 -6.12 -12.83 -29.42
C LEU A 202 -6.31 -14.34 -29.17
N SER A 203 -5.40 -15.16 -29.70
CA SER A 203 -5.44 -16.61 -29.57
C SER A 203 -4.09 -17.12 -29.05
N ILE A 204 -3.95 -17.21 -27.73
CA ILE A 204 -2.69 -17.54 -27.05
C ILE A 204 -2.31 -18.99 -27.31
N ARG A 205 -3.28 -19.94 -27.25
CA ARG A 205 -3.07 -21.38 -27.49
C ARG A 205 -2.57 -21.74 -28.88
N LYS A 206 -2.51 -20.77 -29.79
CA LYS A 206 -2.00 -21.03 -31.15
C LYS A 206 -0.51 -21.33 -31.17
N TYR A 207 0.23 -20.84 -30.18
CA TYR A 207 1.68 -20.97 -30.07
C TYR A 207 2.05 -21.52 -28.68
N PRO A 208 2.72 -22.68 -28.58
CA PRO A 208 3.11 -23.27 -27.29
C PRO A 208 3.94 -22.33 -26.42
N ASP A 209 4.89 -21.62 -27.00
CA ASP A 209 5.73 -20.65 -26.28
C ASP A 209 4.94 -19.49 -25.64
N ASP A 210 3.76 -19.14 -26.16
CA ASP A 210 2.88 -18.11 -25.61
C ASP A 210 2.01 -18.70 -24.49
N GLU A 211 1.64 -19.98 -24.59
CA GLU A 211 0.93 -20.69 -23.52
C GLU A 211 1.82 -20.85 -22.28
N ASP A 212 3.09 -21.27 -22.46
CA ASP A 212 4.09 -21.35 -21.39
C ASP A 212 4.29 -19.96 -20.72
N LEU A 213 4.38 -18.91 -21.53
CA LEU A 213 4.53 -17.54 -20.99
C LEU A 213 3.29 -17.10 -20.20
N LEU A 214 2.08 -17.49 -20.62
CA LEU A 214 0.85 -17.19 -19.87
C LEU A 214 0.84 -17.92 -18.51
N GLU A 215 1.29 -19.18 -18.48
CA GLU A 215 1.41 -19.93 -17.23
C GLU A 215 2.40 -19.25 -16.28
N ASP A 216 3.54 -18.79 -16.78
CA ASP A 216 4.50 -18.00 -15.99
C ASP A 216 3.87 -16.71 -15.42
N VAL A 217 3.08 -16.00 -16.22
CA VAL A 217 2.37 -14.79 -15.76
C VAL A 217 1.39 -15.12 -14.63
N ILE A 218 0.65 -16.23 -14.76
CA ILE A 218 -0.30 -16.68 -13.74
C ILE A 218 0.43 -17.03 -12.43
N ILE A 219 1.57 -17.71 -12.52
CA ILE A 219 2.40 -18.07 -11.36
C ILE A 219 2.90 -16.81 -10.64
N GLU A 220 3.47 -15.86 -11.38
CA GLU A 220 3.96 -14.59 -10.82
C GLU A 220 2.83 -13.77 -10.18
N ASN A 221 1.65 -13.72 -10.83
CA ASN A 221 0.48 -13.02 -10.27
C ASN A 221 -0.03 -13.69 -8.97
N LYS A 222 -0.09 -15.03 -8.93
CA LYS A 222 -0.44 -15.78 -7.71
C LYS A 222 0.55 -15.54 -6.58
N GLN A 223 1.85 -15.56 -6.89
CA GLN A 223 2.88 -15.22 -5.91
C GLN A 223 2.68 -13.81 -5.36
N ALA A 224 2.33 -12.82 -6.21
CA ALA A 224 2.05 -11.47 -5.77
C ALA A 224 0.82 -11.39 -4.85
N ILE A 225 -0.25 -12.14 -5.15
CA ILE A 225 -1.45 -12.24 -4.29
C ILE A 225 -1.07 -12.79 -2.90
N GLU A 226 -0.31 -13.88 -2.86
CA GLU A 226 0.13 -14.49 -1.61
C GLU A 226 1.00 -13.52 -0.78
N MET A 227 1.96 -12.87 -1.42
CA MET A 227 2.81 -11.87 -0.76
C MET A 227 1.99 -10.67 -0.23
N ALA A 228 1.03 -10.16 -1.01
CA ALA A 228 0.16 -9.06 -0.57
C ALA A 228 -0.65 -9.47 0.67
N ASN A 229 -1.20 -10.68 0.70
CA ASN A 229 -1.95 -11.20 1.84
C ASN A 229 -1.06 -11.41 3.07
N ILE A 230 0.14 -11.96 2.90
CA ILE A 230 1.11 -12.17 4.00
C ILE A 230 1.50 -10.82 4.60
N TYR A 231 1.89 -9.84 3.78
CA TYR A 231 2.32 -8.53 4.27
C TYR A 231 1.17 -7.75 4.92
N SER A 232 -0.06 -7.87 4.41
CA SER A 232 -1.25 -7.29 5.03
C SER A 232 -1.49 -7.86 6.43
N ASN A 233 -1.39 -9.18 6.59
CA ASN A 233 -1.56 -9.84 7.89
C ASN A 233 -0.46 -9.45 8.89
N ILE A 234 0.79 -9.39 8.44
CA ILE A 234 1.92 -8.96 9.27
C ILE A 234 1.70 -7.51 9.73
N LEU A 235 1.33 -6.62 8.81
CA LEU A 235 1.16 -5.20 9.11
C LEU A 235 0.00 -4.96 10.07
N SER A 236 -1.13 -5.64 9.87
CA SER A 236 -2.28 -5.58 10.79
C SER A 236 -1.90 -6.08 12.18
N GLY A 237 -1.21 -7.23 12.28
CA GLY A 237 -0.71 -7.73 13.56
C GLY A 237 0.28 -6.80 14.25
N THR A 238 1.13 -6.13 13.48
CA THR A 238 2.07 -5.12 13.99
C THR A 238 1.33 -3.90 14.57
N MET A 239 0.28 -3.43 13.89
CA MET A 239 -0.55 -2.30 14.36
C MET A 239 -1.28 -2.66 15.67
N ASP A 240 -1.82 -3.87 15.78
CA ASP A 240 -2.46 -4.36 17.01
C ASP A 240 -1.46 -4.44 18.17
N ALA A 241 -0.24 -4.91 17.90
CA ALA A 241 0.84 -4.93 18.87
C ALA A 241 1.20 -3.50 19.35
N PHE A 242 1.30 -2.53 18.45
CA PHE A 242 1.55 -1.14 18.82
C PHE A 242 0.42 -0.52 19.64
N ALA A 243 -0.84 -0.77 19.30
CA ALA A 243 -1.99 -0.32 20.09
C ALA A 243 -1.90 -0.86 21.52
N SER A 244 -1.52 -2.14 21.66
CA SER A 244 -1.32 -2.80 22.95
C SER A 244 -0.17 -2.18 23.76
N ILE A 245 0.97 -1.90 23.12
CA ILE A 245 2.14 -1.24 23.73
C ILE A 245 1.78 0.18 24.20
N ILE A 246 1.08 0.97 23.37
CA ILE A 246 0.63 2.31 23.72
C ILE A 246 -0.29 2.27 24.94
N SER A 247 -1.27 1.36 24.95
CA SER A 247 -2.18 1.15 26.09
C SER A 247 -1.44 0.77 27.38
N ASN A 248 -0.44 -0.13 27.26
CA ASN A 248 0.38 -0.51 28.41
C ASN A 248 1.22 0.65 28.95
N ASN A 249 1.81 1.46 28.07
CA ASN A 249 2.60 2.65 28.46
C ASN A 249 1.72 3.70 29.14
N LEU A 250 0.51 3.93 28.61
CA LEU A 250 -0.46 4.80 29.26
C LEU A 250 -0.81 4.32 30.67
N ASN A 251 -1.01 3.00 30.83
CA ASN A 251 -1.30 2.39 32.12
C ASN A 251 -0.14 2.55 33.12
N ILE A 252 1.13 2.44 32.66
CA ILE A 252 2.32 2.71 33.48
C ILE A 252 2.33 4.15 33.95
N VAL A 253 2.12 5.13 33.05
CA VAL A 253 2.07 6.55 33.40
C VAL A 253 0.95 6.85 34.38
N MET A 254 -0.25 6.29 34.16
CA MET A 254 -1.39 6.44 35.08
C MET A 254 -1.12 5.85 36.45
N LYS A 255 -0.48 4.68 36.56
CA LYS A 255 -0.05 4.11 37.83
C LYS A 255 0.93 5.01 38.56
N PHE A 256 1.93 5.54 37.84
CA PHE A 256 2.90 6.45 38.42
C PHE A 256 2.24 7.74 38.96
N LEU A 257 1.35 8.37 38.17
CA LEU A 257 0.60 9.57 38.59
C LEU A 257 -0.28 9.29 39.81
N ALA A 258 -0.99 8.14 39.83
CA ALA A 258 -1.80 7.75 40.96
C ALA A 258 -0.94 7.54 42.23
N ALA A 259 0.22 6.85 42.09
CA ALA A 259 1.14 6.65 43.20
C ALA A 259 1.68 8.00 43.73
N MET A 260 2.09 8.92 42.88
CA MET A 260 2.53 10.26 43.26
C MET A 260 1.44 11.05 43.98
N THR A 261 0.20 10.98 43.48
CA THR A 261 -0.96 11.66 44.12
C THR A 261 -1.21 11.12 45.52
N ILE A 262 -1.18 9.77 45.71
CA ILE A 262 -1.35 9.15 47.01
C ILE A 262 -0.26 9.62 48.01
N VAL A 263 1.01 9.60 47.57
CA VAL A 263 2.14 10.00 48.42
C VAL A 263 2.02 11.47 48.83
N MET A 264 1.66 12.38 47.87
CA MET A 264 1.50 13.80 48.14
C MET A 264 0.27 14.18 48.98
N ALA A 265 -0.79 13.34 48.93
CA ALA A 265 -1.99 13.55 49.74
C ALA A 265 -1.75 13.37 51.24
N ILE A 266 -0.79 12.51 51.64
CA ILE A 266 -0.53 12.24 53.05
C ILE A 266 -0.03 13.46 53.84
N PRO A 267 1.03 14.17 53.42
CA PRO A 267 1.46 15.39 54.06
C PRO A 267 0.37 16.47 54.07
N THR A 268 -0.36 16.59 52.97
CA THR A 268 -1.44 17.59 52.85
C THR A 268 -2.57 17.31 53.84
N MET A 269 -2.98 16.05 54.00
CA MET A 269 -4.02 15.63 54.94
C MET A 269 -3.56 15.88 56.37
N ILE A 270 -2.35 15.48 56.74
CA ILE A 270 -1.78 15.68 58.10
C ILE A 270 -1.67 17.17 58.41
N SER A 271 -1.09 17.98 57.51
CA SER A 271 -1.00 19.42 57.63
C SER A 271 -2.40 20.06 57.78
N GLY A 272 -3.40 19.62 57.03
CA GLY A 272 -4.78 20.09 57.11
C GLY A 272 -5.39 19.84 58.48
N PHE A 273 -5.19 18.64 59.07
CA PHE A 273 -5.67 18.38 60.44
C PHE A 273 -5.01 19.25 61.49
N PHE A 274 -3.71 19.46 61.42
CA PHE A 274 -3.00 20.32 62.38
C PHE A 274 -3.19 21.81 62.10
N GLY A 275 -3.73 22.22 60.95
CA GLY A 275 -4.11 23.59 60.60
C GLY A 275 -5.53 24.00 61.02
N MET A 276 -6.30 23.09 61.66
CA MET A 276 -7.66 23.38 62.11
C MET A 276 -7.68 24.30 63.33
N ASN A 277 -8.70 25.18 63.43
CA ASN A 277 -8.92 26.09 64.57
C ASN A 277 -9.62 25.36 65.74
N VAL A 278 -9.27 24.12 66.01
CA VAL A 278 -9.77 23.33 67.15
C VAL A 278 -8.58 22.81 67.97
N PRO A 279 -8.78 22.49 69.28
CA PRO A 279 -7.70 21.97 70.12
C PRO A 279 -7.18 20.65 69.53
N VAL A 280 -5.95 20.67 68.94
CA VAL A 280 -5.29 19.50 68.44
C VAL A 280 -4.31 18.91 69.46
N PRO A 281 -4.11 17.58 69.52
CA PRO A 281 -3.16 16.96 70.44
C PRO A 281 -1.73 17.45 70.13
N PHE A 282 -0.92 17.65 71.19
CA PHE A 282 0.48 18.12 71.13
C PHE A 282 0.69 19.59 70.75
N ALA A 283 -0.36 20.43 70.58
CA ALA A 283 -0.24 21.82 70.13
C ALA A 283 0.61 22.70 71.10
N GLN A 284 0.71 22.34 72.36
CA GLN A 284 1.47 23.10 73.38
C GLN A 284 2.95 22.71 73.50
N LEU A 285 3.41 21.68 72.77
CA LEU A 285 4.79 21.19 72.83
C LEU A 285 5.66 21.94 71.80
N SER A 286 6.76 22.54 72.27
CA SER A 286 7.66 23.32 71.36
C SER A 286 8.34 22.49 70.29
N TRP A 287 8.41 21.15 70.47
CA TRP A 287 9.00 20.23 69.51
C TRP A 287 7.98 19.46 68.68
N ALA A 288 6.67 19.74 68.85
CA ALA A 288 5.59 19.06 68.10
C ALA A 288 5.74 19.15 66.61
N PHE A 289 6.22 20.28 66.08
CA PHE A 289 6.49 20.44 64.64
C PHE A 289 7.44 19.38 64.08
N TYR A 290 8.57 19.16 64.76
CA TYR A 290 9.56 18.14 64.32
C TYR A 290 9.02 16.73 64.41
N LEU A 291 8.18 16.43 65.43
CA LEU A 291 7.55 15.14 65.60
C LEU A 291 6.54 14.87 64.48
N ILE A 292 5.71 15.83 64.12
CA ILE A 292 4.73 15.74 63.03
C ILE A 292 5.44 15.57 61.69
N CYS A 293 6.46 16.38 61.40
CA CYS A 293 7.24 16.25 60.17
C CYS A 293 7.95 14.88 60.05
N GLY A 294 8.57 14.45 61.15
CA GLY A 294 9.24 13.14 61.18
C GLY A 294 8.28 11.97 61.03
N GLY A 295 7.14 12.01 61.71
CA GLY A 295 6.08 11.02 61.56
C GLY A 295 5.47 10.98 60.18
N THR A 296 5.23 12.13 59.58
CA THR A 296 4.74 12.22 58.20
C THR A 296 5.75 11.64 57.22
N ALA A 297 7.04 11.93 57.36
CA ALA A 297 8.09 11.39 56.51
C ALA A 297 8.18 9.84 56.62
N ILE A 298 8.05 9.28 57.86
CA ILE A 298 8.03 7.84 58.04
C ILE A 298 6.80 7.21 57.36
N ILE A 299 5.62 7.77 57.52
CA ILE A 299 4.39 7.30 56.89
C ILE A 299 4.55 7.31 55.35
N CYS A 300 5.02 8.43 54.77
CA CYS A 300 5.30 8.55 53.35
C CYS A 300 6.29 7.47 52.87
N ALA A 301 7.37 7.25 53.61
CA ALA A 301 8.37 6.21 53.24
C ALA A 301 7.76 4.79 53.26
N ILE A 302 6.91 4.47 54.26
CA ILE A 302 6.19 3.18 54.31
C ILE A 302 5.25 3.02 53.10
N VAL A 303 4.49 4.06 52.79
CA VAL A 303 3.58 4.05 51.60
C VAL A 303 4.34 3.89 50.30
N VAL A 304 5.44 4.62 50.11
CA VAL A 304 6.32 4.45 48.92
C VAL A 304 6.83 3.00 48.84
N LEU A 305 7.28 2.42 49.93
CA LEU A 305 7.73 1.02 49.93
C LEU A 305 6.60 0.02 49.58
N ILE A 306 5.37 0.26 50.06
CA ILE A 306 4.20 -0.56 49.71
C ILE A 306 3.88 -0.44 48.20
N LEU A 307 3.85 0.81 47.68
CA LEU A 307 3.56 1.06 46.28
C LEU A 307 4.66 0.49 45.35
N TYR A 308 5.91 0.57 45.77
CA TYR A 308 7.03 -0.06 45.09
C TYR A 308 6.90 -1.60 45.01
N LYS A 309 6.57 -2.25 46.14
CA LYS A 309 6.31 -3.70 46.15
C LYS A 309 5.13 -4.10 45.25
N LYS A 310 4.11 -3.22 45.12
CA LYS A 310 2.94 -3.46 44.24
C LYS A 310 3.24 -3.09 42.75
N LYS A 311 4.48 -2.78 42.38
CA LYS A 311 4.88 -2.40 41.01
C LYS A 311 4.04 -1.25 40.46
N MET A 312 3.79 -0.23 41.26
CA MET A 312 3.09 0.98 40.85
C MET A 312 4.07 2.11 40.46
N PHE A 313 5.34 1.91 40.68
CA PHE A 313 6.45 2.74 40.20
C PHE A 313 7.23 1.97 39.14
#